data_9e00826c8bc2431404df3665e9f33938
#
_entry.id   9e00826c8bc2431404df3665e9f33938
#
_cell.length_a   1.000
_cell.length_b   1.000
_cell.length_c   1.000
_cell.angle_alpha   90.00
_cell.angle_beta   90.00
_cell.angle_gamma   90.00
#
_symmetry.space_group_name_H-M   'P 1'
#
loop_
_entity.id
_entity.type
_entity.pdbx_description
1 polymer ?
#
loop_
_entity_poly.entity_id
_entity_poly.type
_entity_poly.pdbx_seq_one_letter_code
_entity_poly.pdbx_strand_id
1 'polypeptide(L)'
;MGKLTGKMALVTGGNRGIGRGIALALAAEGAALAITARGADDLERVAAELRAGGADVLAVPADVTDEGQVRDLFRHALERFGRLDVLVNNAGAFDGGPLDELSVEAWDKVIAINLRAPFLCTREAMRVMKKQGGGRIINIGSISAQRVRPHSAPYSTSKHGLWGLTQVTALEGRDFGISCGCLHPGNVLIERRRDTGRKEDQEPMMVVEEIAQAAVHMATLPPHVNMLEAIVLPVGQLYIGRG
;
A
#
# COMPACT_ATOMS: atom_id res chain seq x y z
N MET A 1 24.43 7.29 4.39
CA MET A 1 23.18 7.62 5.12
C MET A 1 22.03 7.36 4.16
N GLY A 2 21.00 6.60 4.59
CA GLY A 2 19.86 6.32 3.74
C GLY A 2 19.01 7.58 3.47
N LYS A 3 18.29 7.61 2.35
CA LYS A 3 17.50 8.78 1.90
C LYS A 3 16.32 9.11 2.82
N LEU A 4 15.91 8.16 3.68
CA LEU A 4 14.80 8.31 4.64
C LEU A 4 15.27 8.39 6.10
N THR A 5 16.55 8.62 6.34
CA THR A 5 17.09 8.79 7.70
C THR A 5 16.38 9.95 8.41
N GLY A 6 15.85 9.70 9.63
CA GLY A 6 15.03 10.67 10.38
C GLY A 6 13.61 10.85 9.89
N LYS A 7 13.15 10.02 8.95
CA LYS A 7 11.79 9.95 8.44
C LYS A 7 11.06 8.76 9.05
N MET A 8 9.73 8.86 9.16
CA MET A 8 8.85 7.81 9.64
C MET A 8 7.86 7.39 8.55
N ALA A 9 7.76 6.09 8.31
CA ALA A 9 6.79 5.52 7.38
C ALA A 9 5.80 4.58 8.08
N LEU A 10 4.52 4.67 7.71
CA LEU A 10 3.46 3.74 8.13
C LEU A 10 3.05 2.87 6.94
N VAL A 11 3.11 1.54 7.10
CA VAL A 11 2.77 0.58 6.04
C VAL A 11 1.62 -0.31 6.50
N THR A 12 0.47 -0.24 5.80
CA THR A 12 -0.65 -1.13 6.05
C THR A 12 -0.49 -2.46 5.31
N GLY A 13 -0.90 -3.57 5.95
CA GLY A 13 -0.65 -4.92 5.41
C GLY A 13 0.84 -5.26 5.36
N GLY A 14 1.62 -4.77 6.35
CA GLY A 14 3.08 -4.91 6.40
C GLY A 14 3.60 -6.29 6.81
N ASN A 15 2.73 -7.25 7.07
CA ASN A 15 3.10 -8.57 7.60
C ASN A 15 3.51 -9.59 6.53
N ARG A 16 3.29 -9.34 5.23
CA ARG A 16 3.61 -10.27 4.13
C ARG A 16 3.62 -9.58 2.77
N GLY A 17 4.05 -10.30 1.73
CA GLY A 17 3.98 -9.90 0.32
C GLY A 17 4.56 -8.52 0.05
N ILE A 18 3.87 -7.73 -0.77
CA ILE A 18 4.32 -6.40 -1.21
C ILE A 18 4.53 -5.47 0.00
N GLY A 19 3.63 -5.48 0.98
CA GLY A 19 3.72 -4.61 2.16
C GLY A 19 4.96 -4.88 3.00
N ARG A 20 5.29 -6.19 3.25
CA ARG A 20 6.54 -6.56 3.92
C ARG A 20 7.75 -6.11 3.11
N GLY A 21 7.77 -6.36 1.80
CA GLY A 21 8.88 -5.94 0.94
C GLY A 21 9.10 -4.43 0.94
N ILE A 22 8.02 -3.64 0.89
CA ILE A 22 8.10 -2.17 0.99
C ILE A 22 8.63 -1.74 2.36
N ALA A 23 8.16 -2.36 3.46
CA ALA A 23 8.66 -2.05 4.80
C ALA A 23 10.16 -2.32 4.93
N LEU A 24 10.65 -3.47 4.44
CA LEU A 24 12.08 -3.80 4.40
C LEU A 24 12.88 -2.79 3.57
N ALA A 25 12.38 -2.42 2.40
CA ALA A 25 13.07 -1.48 1.51
C ALA A 25 13.13 -0.05 2.07
N LEU A 26 12.05 0.42 2.73
CA LEU A 26 12.03 1.71 3.42
C LEU A 26 12.96 1.72 4.65
N ALA A 27 13.04 0.61 5.40
CA ALA A 27 13.98 0.43 6.51
C ALA A 27 15.44 0.50 6.03
N ALA A 28 15.76 -0.15 4.90
CA ALA A 28 17.10 -0.11 4.31
C ALA A 28 17.52 1.33 3.92
N GLU A 29 16.57 2.21 3.61
CA GLU A 29 16.79 3.65 3.39
C GLU A 29 16.82 4.46 4.70
N GLY A 30 16.75 3.82 5.86
CA GLY A 30 16.88 4.45 7.16
C GLY A 30 15.60 5.02 7.76
N ALA A 31 14.43 4.64 7.24
CA ALA A 31 13.15 5.04 7.82
C ALA A 31 12.87 4.32 9.15
N ALA A 32 12.35 5.03 10.14
CA ALA A 32 11.59 4.42 11.23
C ALA A 32 10.23 3.95 10.70
N LEU A 33 9.69 2.86 11.25
CA LEU A 33 8.51 2.21 10.69
C LEU A 33 7.41 1.99 11.72
N ALA A 34 6.16 2.29 11.36
CA ALA A 34 5.00 1.64 11.92
C ALA A 34 4.45 0.64 10.87
N ILE A 35 4.26 -0.61 11.26
CA ILE A 35 3.65 -1.61 10.41
C ILE A 35 2.36 -2.12 11.05
N THR A 36 1.34 -2.38 10.24
CA THR A 36 0.06 -2.89 10.73
C THR A 36 -0.51 -4.00 9.86
N ALA A 37 -1.14 -4.94 10.50
CA ALA A 37 -1.96 -6.01 9.92
C ALA A 37 -2.84 -6.60 11.03
N ARG A 38 -3.82 -7.44 10.66
CA ARG A 38 -4.73 -8.08 11.64
C ARG A 38 -4.06 -9.20 12.45
N GLY A 39 -3.19 -9.99 11.80
CA GLY A 39 -2.49 -11.11 12.45
C GLY A 39 -1.29 -10.61 13.27
N ALA A 40 -1.39 -10.68 14.61
CA ALA A 40 -0.37 -10.16 15.50
C ALA A 40 0.96 -10.94 15.39
N ASP A 41 0.91 -12.27 15.34
CA ASP A 41 2.11 -13.12 15.30
C ASP A 41 2.94 -12.91 14.03
N ASP A 42 2.28 -12.92 12.86
CA ASP A 42 2.95 -12.65 11.58
C ASP A 42 3.51 -11.23 11.52
N LEU A 43 2.79 -10.25 12.10
CA LEU A 43 3.22 -8.87 12.15
C LEU A 43 4.47 -8.71 13.02
N GLU A 44 4.47 -9.33 14.21
CA GLU A 44 5.61 -9.26 15.12
C GLU A 44 6.83 -10.00 14.55
N ARG A 45 6.65 -11.12 13.85
CA ARG A 45 7.74 -11.79 13.15
C ARG A 45 8.44 -10.87 12.13
N VAL A 46 7.67 -10.09 11.37
CA VAL A 46 8.25 -9.10 10.43
C VAL A 46 8.88 -7.93 11.18
N ALA A 47 8.29 -7.47 12.27
CA ALA A 47 8.87 -6.43 13.09
C ALA A 47 10.22 -6.86 13.69
N ALA A 48 10.33 -8.10 14.17
CA ALA A 48 11.58 -8.66 14.66
C ALA A 48 12.66 -8.74 13.57
N GLU A 49 12.29 -9.14 12.36
CA GLU A 49 13.18 -9.14 11.19
C GLU A 49 13.71 -7.73 10.88
N LEU A 50 12.83 -6.73 10.86
CA LEU A 50 13.18 -5.34 10.61
C LEU A 50 14.11 -4.77 11.70
N ARG A 51 13.83 -5.08 12.98
CA ARG A 51 14.68 -4.67 14.11
C ARG A 51 16.04 -5.34 14.06
N ALA A 52 16.12 -6.62 13.67
CA ALA A 52 17.37 -7.32 13.46
C ALA A 52 18.23 -6.68 12.35
N GLY A 53 17.59 -6.05 11.35
CA GLY A 53 18.24 -5.21 10.34
C GLY A 53 18.59 -3.80 10.82
N GLY A 54 18.36 -3.46 12.10
CA GLY A 54 18.70 -2.17 12.70
C GLY A 54 17.63 -1.08 12.58
N ALA A 55 16.42 -1.40 12.08
CA ALA A 55 15.35 -0.42 11.97
C ALA A 55 14.62 -0.19 13.31
N ASP A 56 14.19 1.04 13.56
CA ASP A 56 13.28 1.36 14.66
C ASP A 56 11.83 1.07 14.21
N VAL A 57 11.18 0.07 14.82
CA VAL A 57 9.91 -0.48 14.34
C VAL A 57 8.88 -0.62 15.45
N LEU A 58 7.69 -0.08 15.19
CA LEU A 58 6.47 -0.28 15.95
C LEU A 58 5.52 -1.20 15.15
N ALA A 59 5.15 -2.33 15.73
CA ALA A 59 4.11 -3.21 15.19
C ALA A 59 2.78 -2.94 15.93
N VAL A 60 1.72 -2.60 15.18
CA VAL A 60 0.39 -2.36 15.74
C VAL A 60 -0.61 -3.27 15.05
N PRO A 61 -1.06 -4.35 15.70
CA PRO A 61 -2.16 -5.15 15.16
C PRO A 61 -3.43 -4.32 15.05
N ALA A 62 -4.00 -4.20 13.85
CA ALA A 62 -5.24 -3.47 13.63
C ALA A 62 -5.98 -3.94 12.37
N ASP A 63 -7.31 -3.87 12.41
CA ASP A 63 -8.15 -3.93 11.23
C ASP A 63 -8.34 -2.52 10.68
N VAL A 64 -7.70 -2.23 9.55
CA VAL A 64 -7.75 -0.91 8.91
C VAL A 64 -9.11 -0.58 8.28
N THR A 65 -10.07 -1.51 8.29
CA THR A 65 -11.46 -1.24 7.93
C THR A 65 -12.27 -0.66 9.09
N ASP A 66 -11.76 -0.75 10.32
CA ASP A 66 -12.34 -0.16 11.52
C ASP A 66 -11.76 1.24 11.78
N GLU A 67 -12.62 2.24 11.83
CA GLU A 67 -12.19 3.63 12.02
C GLU A 67 -11.55 3.88 13.39
N GLY A 68 -12.04 3.21 14.43
CA GLY A 68 -11.50 3.32 15.79
C GLY A 68 -10.06 2.80 15.85
N GLN A 69 -9.84 1.59 15.30
CA GLN A 69 -8.52 0.98 15.26
C GLN A 69 -7.55 1.77 14.37
N VAL A 70 -8.03 2.37 13.27
CA VAL A 70 -7.20 3.28 12.46
C VAL A 70 -6.76 4.51 13.28
N ARG A 71 -7.67 5.15 14.02
CA ARG A 71 -7.31 6.28 14.89
C ARG A 71 -6.29 5.88 15.96
N ASP A 72 -6.46 4.72 16.59
CA ASP A 72 -5.51 4.21 17.58
C ASP A 72 -4.15 3.88 16.99
N LEU A 73 -4.12 3.28 15.79
CA LEU A 73 -2.88 3.04 15.04
C LEU A 73 -2.08 4.34 14.83
N PHE A 74 -2.75 5.38 14.34
CA PHE A 74 -2.09 6.67 14.11
C PHE A 74 -1.66 7.34 15.42
N ARG A 75 -2.47 7.24 16.48
CA ARG A 75 -2.11 7.73 17.81
C ARG A 75 -0.85 7.06 18.33
N HIS A 76 -0.77 5.73 18.35
CA HIS A 76 0.43 4.99 18.78
C HIS A 76 1.66 5.33 17.94
N ALA A 77 1.51 5.44 16.61
CA ALA A 77 2.62 5.82 15.74
C ALA A 77 3.14 7.22 16.07
N LEU A 78 2.25 8.19 16.30
CA LEU A 78 2.62 9.57 16.65
C LEU A 78 3.19 9.69 18.07
N GLU A 79 2.66 8.96 19.04
CA GLU A 79 3.23 8.90 20.40
C GLU A 79 4.66 8.35 20.39
N ARG A 80 4.94 7.36 19.52
CA ARG A 80 6.27 6.73 19.42
C ARG A 80 7.27 7.56 18.63
N PHE A 81 6.86 8.16 17.50
CA PHE A 81 7.78 8.77 16.53
C PHE A 81 7.63 10.28 16.36
N GLY A 82 6.51 10.86 16.82
CA GLY A 82 6.25 12.30 16.77
C GLY A 82 5.90 12.85 15.38
N ARG A 83 5.95 12.03 14.32
CA ARG A 83 5.76 12.45 12.93
C ARG A 83 5.24 11.33 12.03
N LEU A 84 4.78 11.69 10.83
CA LEU A 84 4.44 10.76 9.75
C LEU A 84 4.89 11.36 8.41
N ASP A 85 5.96 10.86 7.82
CA ASP A 85 6.48 11.35 6.54
C ASP A 85 5.92 10.59 5.35
N VAL A 86 5.72 9.28 5.49
CA VAL A 86 5.23 8.41 4.41
C VAL A 86 4.09 7.53 4.93
N LEU A 87 2.96 7.55 4.23
CA LEU A 87 1.92 6.53 4.38
C LEU A 87 1.93 5.62 3.16
N VAL A 88 1.97 4.30 3.37
CA VAL A 88 1.77 3.31 2.31
C VAL A 88 0.47 2.54 2.56
N ASN A 89 -0.57 2.85 1.80
CA ASN A 89 -1.82 2.11 1.76
C ASN A 89 -1.64 0.85 0.89
N ASN A 90 -1.22 -0.25 1.52
CA ASN A 90 -0.97 -1.51 0.84
C ASN A 90 -1.95 -2.62 1.22
N ALA A 91 -2.57 -2.57 2.40
CA ALA A 91 -3.55 -3.58 2.79
C ALA A 91 -4.58 -3.82 1.68
N GLY A 92 -4.81 -5.07 1.33
CA GLY A 92 -5.70 -5.41 0.23
C GLY A 92 -6.19 -6.84 0.26
N ALA A 93 -7.34 -7.06 -0.36
CA ALA A 93 -7.95 -8.35 -0.58
C ALA A 93 -8.36 -8.51 -2.04
N PHE A 94 -8.45 -9.75 -2.47
CA PHE A 94 -9.06 -10.15 -3.72
C PHE A 94 -10.18 -11.15 -3.41
N ASP A 95 -11.34 -10.89 -3.99
CA ASP A 95 -12.45 -11.80 -4.07
C ASP A 95 -13.20 -11.51 -5.37
N GLY A 96 -13.96 -12.47 -5.88
CA GLY A 96 -14.68 -12.29 -7.13
C GLY A 96 -15.32 -13.59 -7.63
N GLY A 97 -16.07 -13.48 -8.70
CA GLY A 97 -16.82 -14.53 -9.34
C GLY A 97 -17.66 -13.95 -10.47
N PRO A 98 -18.50 -14.77 -11.16
CA PRO A 98 -19.50 -14.27 -12.10
C PRO A 98 -20.31 -13.15 -11.44
N LEU A 99 -20.57 -12.07 -12.17
CA LEU A 99 -21.17 -10.85 -11.59
C LEU A 99 -22.58 -11.10 -11.03
N ASP A 100 -23.34 -11.93 -11.69
CA ASP A 100 -24.73 -12.31 -11.33
C ASP A 100 -24.80 -13.31 -10.15
N GLU A 101 -23.67 -13.95 -9.82
CA GLU A 101 -23.57 -14.90 -8.70
C GLU A 101 -22.77 -14.34 -7.51
N LEU A 102 -22.17 -13.16 -7.67
CA LEU A 102 -21.30 -12.58 -6.66
C LEU A 102 -22.09 -12.15 -5.42
N SER A 103 -21.69 -12.66 -4.24
CA SER A 103 -22.36 -12.28 -3.00
C SER A 103 -22.04 -10.84 -2.58
N VAL A 104 -22.98 -10.21 -1.87
CA VAL A 104 -22.81 -8.86 -1.32
C VAL A 104 -21.65 -8.85 -0.30
N GLU A 105 -21.51 -9.91 0.47
CA GLU A 105 -20.44 -10.05 1.47
C GLU A 105 -19.03 -10.05 0.82
N ALA A 106 -18.88 -10.74 -0.34
CA ALA A 106 -17.61 -10.73 -1.09
C ALA A 106 -17.33 -9.33 -1.66
N TRP A 107 -18.36 -8.66 -2.18
CA TRP A 107 -18.27 -7.28 -2.62
C TRP A 107 -17.86 -6.34 -1.48
N ASP A 108 -18.61 -6.33 -0.37
CA ASP A 108 -18.39 -5.43 0.76
C ASP A 108 -17.02 -5.63 1.39
N LYS A 109 -16.58 -6.87 1.55
CA LYS A 109 -15.25 -7.20 2.05
C LYS A 109 -14.14 -6.57 1.22
N VAL A 110 -14.21 -6.65 -0.11
CA VAL A 110 -13.16 -6.10 -0.98
C VAL A 110 -13.21 -4.57 -0.98
N ILE A 111 -14.39 -3.97 -1.05
CA ILE A 111 -14.58 -2.52 -1.00
C ILE A 111 -14.09 -1.96 0.35
N ALA A 112 -14.42 -2.62 1.46
CA ALA A 112 -13.97 -2.20 2.78
C ALA A 112 -12.45 -2.16 2.88
N ILE A 113 -11.75 -3.22 2.44
CA ILE A 113 -10.29 -3.31 2.58
C ILE A 113 -9.57 -2.46 1.53
N ASN A 114 -10.01 -2.48 0.26
CA ASN A 114 -9.23 -1.89 -0.84
C ASN A 114 -9.55 -0.41 -1.10
N LEU A 115 -10.67 0.10 -0.59
CA LEU A 115 -11.11 1.47 -0.85
C LEU A 115 -11.43 2.25 0.44
N ARG A 116 -12.30 1.71 1.31
CA ARG A 116 -12.65 2.39 2.56
C ARG A 116 -11.46 2.49 3.52
N ALA A 117 -10.67 1.44 3.68
CA ALA A 117 -9.49 1.47 4.56
C ALA A 117 -8.41 2.48 4.09
N PRO A 118 -8.01 2.53 2.80
CA PRO A 118 -7.16 3.62 2.30
C PRO A 118 -7.74 5.01 2.53
N PHE A 119 -9.06 5.21 2.38
CA PHE A 119 -9.69 6.48 2.73
C PHE A 119 -9.52 6.83 4.21
N LEU A 120 -9.77 5.90 5.13
CA LEU A 120 -9.62 6.13 6.57
C LEU A 120 -8.17 6.49 6.93
N CYS A 121 -7.20 5.71 6.44
CA CYS A 121 -5.78 5.96 6.69
C CYS A 121 -5.31 7.28 6.05
N THR A 122 -5.71 7.56 4.81
CA THR A 122 -5.39 8.82 4.12
C THR A 122 -5.92 10.03 4.87
N ARG A 123 -7.16 9.97 5.37
CA ARG A 123 -7.77 11.04 6.16
C ARG A 123 -6.97 11.36 7.42
N GLU A 124 -6.56 10.35 8.18
CA GLU A 124 -5.74 10.54 9.38
C GLU A 124 -4.34 11.05 9.01
N ALA A 125 -3.71 10.49 7.96
CA ALA A 125 -2.42 10.96 7.48
C ALA A 125 -2.46 12.44 7.06
N MET A 126 -3.48 12.87 6.32
CA MET A 126 -3.62 14.26 5.91
C MET A 126 -3.77 15.21 7.12
N ARG A 127 -4.50 14.78 8.18
CA ARG A 127 -4.62 15.59 9.42
C ARG A 127 -3.26 15.80 10.09
N VAL A 128 -2.40 14.81 10.10
CA VAL A 128 -1.03 14.89 10.65
C VAL A 128 -0.14 15.71 9.73
N MET A 129 -0.10 15.34 8.45
CA MET A 129 0.79 15.94 7.45
C MET A 129 0.51 17.43 7.21
N LYS A 130 -0.76 17.87 7.28
CA LYS A 130 -1.12 19.30 7.22
C LYS A 130 -0.50 20.08 8.37
N LYS A 131 -0.49 19.54 9.59
CA LYS A 131 0.06 20.21 10.78
C LYS A 131 1.60 20.27 10.75
N GLN A 132 2.26 19.28 10.16
CA GLN A 132 3.73 19.23 10.08
C GLN A 132 4.31 19.88 8.81
N GLY A 133 3.45 20.34 7.88
CA GLY A 133 3.87 21.05 6.68
C GLY A 133 4.32 20.15 5.52
N GLY A 134 3.79 18.93 5.45
CA GLY A 134 4.05 18.05 4.30
C GLY A 134 4.07 16.56 4.64
N GLY A 135 4.15 15.76 3.60
CA GLY A 135 4.22 14.31 3.68
C GLY A 135 3.95 13.64 2.34
N ARG A 136 4.01 12.33 2.34
CA ARG A 136 3.81 11.54 1.11
C ARG A 136 2.88 10.36 1.36
N ILE A 137 1.91 10.19 0.47
CA ILE A 137 0.97 9.08 0.51
C ILE A 137 1.17 8.24 -0.75
N ILE A 138 1.38 6.94 -0.59
CA ILE A 138 1.56 5.98 -1.67
C ILE A 138 0.44 4.95 -1.56
N ASN A 139 -0.43 4.92 -2.55
CA ASN A 139 -1.50 3.93 -2.66
C ASN A 139 -1.04 2.78 -3.55
N ILE A 140 -1.12 1.54 -3.04
CA ILE A 140 -0.83 0.36 -3.85
C ILE A 140 -2.08 -0.02 -4.64
N GLY A 141 -2.08 0.42 -5.88
CA GLY A 141 -3.13 0.16 -6.85
C GLY A 141 -3.07 -1.24 -7.46
N SER A 142 -3.32 -1.30 -8.75
CA SER A 142 -3.17 -2.47 -9.62
C SER A 142 -3.37 -2.03 -11.05
N ILE A 143 -2.84 -2.76 -12.02
CA ILE A 143 -3.23 -2.63 -13.43
C ILE A 143 -4.75 -2.83 -13.63
N SER A 144 -5.43 -3.48 -12.69
CA SER A 144 -6.90 -3.61 -12.70
C SER A 144 -7.64 -2.29 -12.44
N ALA A 145 -6.93 -1.19 -12.16
CA ALA A 145 -7.49 0.17 -12.16
C ALA A 145 -7.63 0.75 -13.57
N GLN A 146 -7.14 0.07 -14.62
CA GLN A 146 -7.19 0.52 -16.01
C GLN A 146 -7.67 -0.58 -16.97
N ARG A 147 -7.33 -1.83 -16.68
CA ARG A 147 -7.67 -3.01 -17.49
C ARG A 147 -8.35 -4.06 -16.62
N VAL A 148 -9.67 -4.17 -16.76
CA VAL A 148 -10.48 -5.12 -15.99
C VAL A 148 -10.32 -6.55 -16.52
N ARG A 149 -10.65 -7.53 -15.68
CA ARG A 149 -10.71 -8.95 -16.05
C ARG A 149 -12.10 -9.52 -15.67
N PRO A 150 -12.58 -10.55 -16.34
CA PRO A 150 -13.75 -11.29 -15.86
C PRO A 150 -13.61 -11.69 -14.39
N HIS A 151 -14.70 -11.81 -13.69
CA HIS A 151 -14.76 -12.27 -12.29
C HIS A 151 -13.98 -11.42 -11.30
N SER A 152 -13.75 -10.14 -11.59
CA SER A 152 -12.99 -9.21 -10.72
C SER A 152 -13.77 -7.95 -10.34
N ALA A 153 -15.09 -7.99 -10.40
CA ALA A 153 -15.94 -6.81 -10.22
C ALA A 153 -15.58 -5.99 -8.95
N PRO A 154 -15.59 -6.55 -7.72
CA PRO A 154 -15.28 -5.74 -6.55
C PRO A 154 -13.83 -5.26 -6.52
N TYR A 155 -12.89 -6.12 -6.97
CA TYR A 155 -11.48 -5.78 -7.01
C TYR A 155 -11.19 -4.64 -7.99
N SER A 156 -11.64 -4.78 -9.26
CA SER A 156 -11.42 -3.76 -10.29
C SER A 156 -12.10 -2.45 -9.91
N THR A 157 -13.34 -2.49 -9.43
CA THR A 157 -14.05 -1.29 -8.96
C THR A 157 -13.30 -0.61 -7.83
N SER A 158 -12.81 -1.37 -6.83
CA SER A 158 -12.05 -0.80 -5.72
C SER A 158 -10.76 -0.14 -6.17
N LYS A 159 -10.05 -0.71 -7.17
CA LYS A 159 -8.79 -0.16 -7.67
C LYS A 159 -8.99 1.08 -8.55
N HIS A 160 -10.09 1.17 -9.32
CA HIS A 160 -10.52 2.41 -9.98
C HIS A 160 -10.88 3.48 -8.95
N GLY A 161 -11.66 3.14 -7.91
CA GLY A 161 -12.00 4.05 -6.82
C GLY A 161 -10.77 4.56 -6.07
N LEU A 162 -9.78 3.69 -5.81
CA LEU A 162 -8.51 4.07 -5.18
C LEU A 162 -7.72 5.07 -6.04
N TRP A 163 -7.75 4.91 -7.36
CA TRP A 163 -7.16 5.88 -8.30
C TRP A 163 -7.85 7.24 -8.20
N GLY A 164 -9.18 7.28 -8.16
CA GLY A 164 -9.94 8.52 -7.92
C GLY A 164 -9.58 9.18 -6.57
N LEU A 165 -9.53 8.39 -5.49
CA LEU A 165 -9.12 8.87 -4.16
C LEU A 165 -7.70 9.45 -4.19
N THR A 166 -6.77 8.83 -4.93
CA THR A 166 -5.38 9.32 -5.08
C THR A 166 -5.36 10.72 -5.70
N GLN A 167 -6.12 10.94 -6.77
CA GLN A 167 -6.15 12.23 -7.48
C GLN A 167 -6.73 13.33 -6.59
N VAL A 168 -7.85 13.08 -5.91
CA VAL A 168 -8.45 14.04 -4.97
C VAL A 168 -7.49 14.36 -3.83
N THR A 169 -6.83 13.32 -3.26
CA THR A 169 -5.85 13.53 -2.18
C THR A 169 -4.66 14.37 -2.65
N ALA A 170 -4.14 14.13 -3.85
CA ALA A 170 -3.06 14.94 -4.43
C ALA A 170 -3.48 16.40 -4.64
N LEU A 171 -4.72 16.62 -5.11
CA LEU A 171 -5.28 17.94 -5.34
C LEU A 171 -5.44 18.73 -4.02
N GLU A 172 -6.07 18.12 -3.01
CA GLU A 172 -6.34 18.74 -1.71
C GLU A 172 -5.09 18.84 -0.81
N GLY A 173 -4.06 18.03 -1.07
CA GLY A 173 -2.79 18.04 -0.34
C GLY A 173 -1.79 19.09 -0.82
N ARG A 174 -1.96 19.60 -2.05
CA ARG A 174 -0.99 20.44 -2.77
C ARG A 174 -0.51 21.64 -1.96
N ASP A 175 -1.44 22.41 -1.40
CA ASP A 175 -1.13 23.64 -0.69
C ASP A 175 -0.50 23.40 0.69
N PHE A 176 -0.47 22.15 1.14
CA PHE A 176 0.10 21.72 2.42
C PHE A 176 1.41 20.94 2.25
N GLY A 177 1.99 20.89 1.03
CA GLY A 177 3.19 20.12 0.77
C GLY A 177 2.99 18.61 0.84
N ILE A 178 1.75 18.13 0.68
CA ILE A 178 1.42 16.70 0.70
C ILE A 178 1.32 16.20 -0.74
N SER A 179 2.12 15.20 -1.07
CA SER A 179 2.02 14.48 -2.34
C SER A 179 1.28 13.15 -2.15
N CYS A 180 0.50 12.78 -3.16
CA CYS A 180 -0.17 11.47 -3.20
C CYS A 180 0.01 10.85 -4.58
N GLY A 181 0.41 9.58 -4.61
CA GLY A 181 0.59 8.84 -5.86
C GLY A 181 0.10 7.40 -5.75
N CYS A 182 -0.26 6.82 -6.89
CA CYS A 182 -0.68 5.44 -7.01
C CYS A 182 0.37 4.61 -7.75
N LEU A 183 0.86 3.56 -7.09
CA LEU A 183 1.73 2.56 -7.70
C LEU A 183 0.86 1.37 -8.13
N HIS A 184 0.84 1.08 -9.43
CA HIS A 184 0.06 0.00 -10.04
C HIS A 184 0.97 -1.18 -10.41
N PRO A 185 1.10 -2.21 -9.55
CA PRO A 185 1.83 -3.40 -9.91
C PRO A 185 1.10 -4.21 -10.98
N GLY A 186 1.88 -4.80 -11.89
CA GLY A 186 1.47 -5.97 -12.66
C GLY A 186 1.52 -7.23 -11.80
N ASN A 187 1.90 -8.35 -12.42
CA ASN A 187 2.03 -9.61 -11.71
C ASN A 187 3.25 -9.60 -10.78
N VAL A 188 3.03 -9.87 -9.50
CA VAL A 188 4.07 -9.99 -8.47
C VAL A 188 4.00 -11.36 -7.82
N LEU A 189 5.13 -12.03 -7.68
CA LEU A 189 5.27 -13.32 -7.02
C LEU A 189 5.22 -13.12 -5.50
N ILE A 190 4.06 -13.36 -4.94
CA ILE A 190 3.82 -13.34 -3.49
C ILE A 190 3.47 -14.76 -3.01
N GLU A 191 3.51 -14.99 -1.70
CA GLU A 191 3.37 -16.33 -1.10
C GLU A 191 2.11 -17.07 -1.60
N ARG A 192 0.96 -16.38 -1.71
CA ARG A 192 -0.31 -16.99 -2.16
C ARG A 192 -0.34 -17.37 -3.65
N ARG A 193 0.66 -16.95 -4.46
CA ARG A 193 0.76 -17.24 -5.90
C ARG A 193 1.81 -18.29 -6.22
N ARG A 194 2.52 -18.78 -5.20
CA ARG A 194 3.49 -19.86 -5.37
C ARG A 194 2.76 -21.18 -5.52
N ASP A 195 3.15 -21.97 -6.49
CA ASP A 195 2.72 -23.37 -6.70
C ASP A 195 1.19 -23.59 -6.77
N THR A 196 0.43 -22.61 -7.29
CA THR A 196 -1.03 -22.71 -7.36
C THR A 196 -1.52 -23.53 -8.55
N GLY A 197 -0.70 -23.74 -9.57
CA GLY A 197 -1.07 -24.38 -10.84
C GLY A 197 -2.07 -23.61 -11.70
N ARG A 198 -2.45 -22.38 -11.31
CA ARG A 198 -3.38 -21.54 -12.07
C ARG A 198 -2.69 -20.95 -13.30
N LYS A 199 -3.42 -20.82 -14.42
CA LYS A 199 -2.89 -20.22 -15.65
C LYS A 199 -2.39 -18.79 -15.45
N GLU A 200 -3.07 -17.99 -14.62
CA GLU A 200 -2.70 -16.62 -14.30
C GLU A 200 -1.36 -16.54 -13.53
N ASP A 201 -0.99 -17.62 -12.85
CA ASP A 201 0.27 -17.72 -12.10
C ASP A 201 1.42 -18.29 -12.96
N GLN A 202 1.16 -18.63 -14.24
CA GLN A 202 2.17 -18.99 -15.24
C GLN A 202 2.64 -17.78 -16.07
N GLU A 203 1.96 -16.63 -15.99
CA GLU A 203 2.42 -15.41 -16.62
C GLU A 203 3.71 -14.88 -15.93
N PRO A 204 4.57 -14.15 -16.66
CA PRO A 204 5.75 -13.51 -16.05
C PRO A 204 5.39 -12.70 -14.82
N MET A 205 6.20 -12.81 -13.77
CA MET A 205 6.01 -12.10 -12.50
C MET A 205 7.28 -11.38 -12.10
N MET A 206 7.12 -10.22 -11.49
CA MET A 206 8.17 -9.53 -10.75
C MET A 206 8.35 -10.19 -9.37
N VAL A 207 9.54 -10.11 -8.80
CA VAL A 207 9.73 -10.34 -7.36
C VAL A 207 9.29 -9.13 -6.54
N VAL A 208 9.03 -9.36 -5.26
CA VAL A 208 8.50 -8.29 -4.37
C VAL A 208 9.46 -7.12 -4.27
N GLU A 209 10.75 -7.38 -4.29
CA GLU A 209 11.83 -6.40 -4.20
C GLU A 209 11.80 -5.38 -5.33
N GLU A 210 11.43 -5.79 -6.55
CA GLU A 210 11.34 -4.90 -7.72
C GLU A 210 10.22 -3.87 -7.57
N ILE A 211 9.07 -4.27 -7.07
CA ILE A 211 7.98 -3.33 -6.80
C ILE A 211 8.24 -2.48 -5.55
N ALA A 212 8.94 -3.02 -4.55
CA ALA A 212 9.33 -2.28 -3.37
C ALA A 212 10.31 -1.14 -3.71
N GLN A 213 11.25 -1.35 -4.66
CA GLN A 213 12.13 -0.29 -5.15
C GLN A 213 11.38 0.85 -5.82
N ALA A 214 10.29 0.56 -6.56
CA ALA A 214 9.43 1.61 -7.11
C ALA A 214 8.76 2.44 -6.02
N ALA A 215 8.28 1.80 -4.94
CA ALA A 215 7.72 2.51 -3.79
C ALA A 215 8.76 3.37 -3.07
N VAL A 216 9.99 2.87 -2.90
CA VAL A 216 11.12 3.65 -2.35
C VAL A 216 11.41 4.86 -3.23
N HIS A 217 11.45 4.68 -4.56
CA HIS A 217 11.67 5.80 -5.47
C HIS A 217 10.59 6.88 -5.28
N MET A 218 9.31 6.49 -5.24
CA MET A 218 8.22 7.41 -4.93
C MET A 218 8.40 8.11 -3.57
N ALA A 219 8.80 7.35 -2.54
CA ALA A 219 8.98 7.88 -1.18
C ALA A 219 10.13 8.88 -1.05
N THR A 220 11.14 8.78 -1.91
CA THR A 220 12.40 9.55 -1.83
C THR A 220 12.50 10.71 -2.84
N LEU A 221 11.46 10.95 -3.63
CA LEU A 221 11.41 12.12 -4.52
C LEU A 221 11.51 13.44 -3.73
N PRO A 222 12.04 14.51 -4.35
CA PRO A 222 12.07 15.83 -3.72
C PRO A 222 10.67 16.25 -3.24
N PRO A 223 10.53 17.02 -2.15
CA PRO A 223 9.24 17.36 -1.55
C PRO A 223 8.25 18.04 -2.52
N HIS A 224 8.75 18.79 -3.49
CA HIS A 224 7.95 19.50 -4.50
C HIS A 224 7.58 18.65 -5.72
N VAL A 225 8.02 17.39 -5.76
CA VAL A 225 7.77 16.46 -6.88
C VAL A 225 6.79 15.39 -6.44
N ASN A 226 5.73 15.21 -7.20
CA ASN A 226 4.76 14.12 -7.03
C ASN A 226 4.81 13.17 -8.23
N MET A 227 5.06 11.90 -7.99
CA MET A 227 4.78 10.84 -8.97
C MET A 227 3.33 10.41 -8.79
N LEU A 228 2.44 11.03 -9.56
CA LEU A 228 1.00 10.84 -9.40
C LEU A 228 0.58 9.41 -9.70
N GLU A 229 1.17 8.79 -10.74
CA GLU A 229 0.88 7.43 -11.18
C GLU A 229 2.15 6.74 -11.67
N ALA A 230 2.32 5.48 -11.31
CA ALA A 230 3.36 4.63 -11.83
C ALA A 230 2.83 3.21 -12.09
N ILE A 231 3.05 2.70 -13.29
CA ILE A 231 2.69 1.33 -13.68
C ILE A 231 3.98 0.54 -13.86
N VAL A 232 4.14 -0.55 -13.12
CA VAL A 232 5.33 -1.39 -13.13
C VAL A 232 4.95 -2.82 -13.48
N LEU A 233 5.52 -3.34 -14.56
CA LEU A 233 5.13 -4.60 -15.16
C LEU A 233 6.35 -5.49 -15.44
N PRO A 234 6.23 -6.81 -15.33
CA PRO A 234 7.14 -7.71 -16.05
C PRO A 234 7.11 -7.40 -17.55
N VAL A 235 8.27 -7.36 -18.20
CA VAL A 235 8.35 -7.06 -19.65
C VAL A 235 7.47 -7.99 -20.49
N GLY A 236 7.39 -9.26 -20.09
CA GLY A 236 6.59 -10.26 -20.81
C GLY A 236 5.10 -10.30 -20.42
N GLN A 237 4.63 -9.44 -19.50
CA GLN A 237 3.20 -9.42 -19.14
C GLN A 237 2.36 -8.79 -20.24
N LEU A 238 1.35 -9.52 -20.71
CA LEU A 238 0.42 -9.05 -21.75
C LEU A 238 -0.56 -8.01 -21.15
N TYR A 239 -0.12 -6.77 -21.10
CA TYR A 239 -0.92 -5.63 -20.63
C TYR A 239 -1.24 -4.66 -21.77
N ILE A 240 -0.23 -4.21 -22.50
CA ILE A 240 -0.35 -3.40 -23.71
C ILE A 240 -0.67 -4.32 -24.89
N GLY A 241 -1.57 -3.92 -25.78
CA GLY A 241 -1.92 -4.71 -26.98
C GLY A 241 -2.95 -5.82 -26.73
N ARG A 242 -3.47 -5.98 -25.53
CA ARG A 242 -4.73 -6.70 -25.31
C ARG A 242 -5.88 -5.76 -25.68
N GLY A 243 -6.31 -5.84 -26.94
CA GLY A 243 -7.52 -5.22 -27.45
C GLY A 243 -8.76 -5.98 -27.04
#